data_844fc9b615723dbe43a0df6723d81f6c
#
_entry.id   844fc9b615723dbe43a0df6723d81f6c
#
_cell.length_a   1.000
_cell.length_b   1.000
_cell.length_c   1.000
_cell.angle_alpha   90.00
_cell.angle_beta   90.00
_cell.angle_gamma   90.00
#
_symmetry.space_group_name_H-M   'P 1'
#
loop_
_entity.id
_entity.type
_entity.pdbx_description
1 polymer ?
#
loop_
_entity_poly.entity_id
_entity_poly.type
_entity_poly.pdbx_seq_one_letter_code
_entity_poly.pdbx_strand_id
1 'polypeptide(L)'
;MKIKRILAVMLAGAMMLSMAACGGESKEESAAQPSAEQKTIDGNVLDAEQYFNGYLGADPTTLDGVIGNDNIGGGVLNNVMEPLTRLAEKDGKNIREGAGAESWESNEDGTVWTFHLRENTWSDGQPVKAQDYVYSIVRTLTPETGSPNSYLLTCVKNANAVLAGEMDPSELGVKAIDDKTVEFTLEQPTPYFLSLTDGRIMQPQRQDIVEQYGESYGAEATNMVYCGPFKVESWMHNAEMVLVKNDSYWDKDSVNLQTINYKIMNDENTIFNSFTNGSIDSCGCGTPEWMEKFGAMEEVQYIHNVSPSVRYHFFNTKDELFANKNIRKAFTLAIDREDVSKSIYFNTMEPAYAWVPDGVSSGELGIYREQVEAPLKAMVGKEDPKELLIKGMEELGLGSDPSTLEVTFSLGDTNQWIKNYGEYYQQKFKEVLGVNVVLDFNEWGSFQSKINAGEYQMGYMVWSIDYNDPYAMLSLMRSDSTAIPTFWANEEYDKLMDQAAVEMDEIGRASCRERV
;
A
#
# COMPACT_ATOMS: atom_id res chain seq x y z
N MET A 1 -3.32 12.65 34.24
CA MET A 1 -4.48 11.70 34.18
C MET A 1 -4.63 10.81 35.41
N LYS A 2 -3.56 10.38 36.08
CA LYS A 2 -3.65 9.55 37.32
C LYS A 2 -4.41 10.20 38.50
N ILE A 3 -4.47 11.51 38.60
CA ILE A 3 -5.12 12.24 39.72
C ILE A 3 -6.66 12.26 39.62
N LYS A 4 -7.24 12.21 38.42
CA LYS A 4 -8.72 12.18 38.27
C LYS A 4 -9.33 10.80 38.54
N ARG A 5 -8.57 9.71 38.35
CA ARG A 5 -9.02 8.35 38.66
C ARG A 5 -9.05 8.04 40.15
N ILE A 6 -8.16 8.67 40.94
CA ILE A 6 -8.13 8.50 42.41
C ILE A 6 -9.32 9.20 43.09
N LEU A 7 -9.86 10.29 42.52
CA LEU A 7 -11.04 10.98 43.09
C LEU A 7 -12.35 10.21 42.85
N ALA A 8 -12.46 9.46 41.75
CA ALA A 8 -13.64 8.65 41.46
C ALA A 8 -13.76 7.42 42.39
N VAL A 9 -12.64 6.83 42.79
CA VAL A 9 -12.61 5.68 43.71
C VAL A 9 -12.90 6.10 45.16
N MET A 10 -12.55 7.33 45.56
CA MET A 10 -12.87 7.80 46.94
C MET A 10 -14.36 8.18 47.13
N LEU A 11 -15.08 8.56 46.08
CA LEU A 11 -16.54 8.85 46.20
C LEU A 11 -17.37 7.56 46.25
N ALA A 12 -16.95 6.45 45.67
CA ALA A 12 -17.63 5.15 45.75
C ALA A 12 -17.42 4.46 47.11
N GLY A 13 -16.31 4.73 47.81
CA GLY A 13 -16.00 4.19 49.13
C GLY A 13 -16.78 4.83 50.29
N ALA A 14 -17.32 6.04 50.13
CA ALA A 14 -18.03 6.76 51.21
C ALA A 14 -19.51 6.42 51.34
N MET A 15 -20.13 5.66 50.40
CA MET A 15 -21.53 5.26 50.47
C MET A 15 -21.77 3.83 50.98
N MET A 16 -20.72 3.06 51.32
CA MET A 16 -20.86 1.68 51.82
C MET A 16 -20.58 1.52 53.33
N LEU A 17 -20.47 2.59 54.10
CA LEU A 17 -20.15 2.52 55.55
C LEU A 17 -21.31 2.89 56.45
N SER A 18 -22.59 2.88 55.99
CA SER A 18 -23.73 3.24 56.83
C SER A 18 -24.77 2.13 57.09
N MET A 19 -24.48 0.85 56.81
CA MET A 19 -25.36 -0.25 57.17
C MET A 19 -24.59 -1.46 57.73
N ALA A 20 -23.96 -1.31 58.88
CA ALA A 20 -23.46 -2.45 59.66
C ALA A 20 -23.54 -2.13 61.13
N ALA A 21 -24.75 -2.21 61.69
CA ALA A 21 -24.97 -2.41 63.13
C ALA A 21 -26.31 -3.13 63.32
N CYS A 22 -26.27 -4.47 63.38
CA CYS A 22 -27.00 -5.34 64.33
C CYS A 22 -26.88 -6.80 63.87
N GLY A 23 -26.14 -7.56 64.69
CA GLY A 23 -26.51 -8.87 65.21
C GLY A 23 -26.38 -10.12 64.33
N GLY A 24 -25.58 -11.09 64.78
CA GLY A 24 -25.82 -12.50 64.54
C GLY A 24 -24.74 -13.29 63.85
N GLU A 25 -23.91 -14.04 64.58
CA GLU A 25 -22.99 -15.07 64.09
C GLU A 25 -23.68 -16.13 63.24
N SER A 26 -23.23 -16.33 62.00
CA SER A 26 -23.23 -17.63 61.32
C SER A 26 -22.06 -17.65 60.32
N LYS A 27 -21.17 -18.62 60.50
CA LYS A 27 -20.13 -18.95 59.56
C LYS A 27 -20.76 -19.50 58.28
N GLU A 28 -20.77 -18.74 57.21
CA GLU A 28 -20.87 -19.25 55.85
C GLU A 28 -19.56 -19.02 55.15
N GLU A 29 -18.96 -20.10 54.67
CA GLU A 29 -17.81 -20.09 53.74
C GLU A 29 -18.24 -19.33 52.49
N SER A 30 -17.67 -18.15 52.30
CA SER A 30 -17.77 -17.41 51.06
C SER A 30 -17.05 -18.21 49.97
N ALA A 31 -17.81 -18.91 49.13
CA ALA A 31 -17.30 -19.45 47.90
C ALA A 31 -16.77 -18.28 47.04
N ALA A 32 -15.46 -18.23 46.87
CA ALA A 32 -14.83 -17.30 45.93
C ALA A 32 -15.47 -17.53 44.55
N GLN A 33 -16.08 -16.49 43.98
CA GLN A 33 -16.43 -16.48 42.56
C GLN A 33 -15.16 -16.73 41.76
N PRO A 34 -15.17 -17.61 40.74
CA PRO A 34 -14.02 -17.79 39.89
C PRO A 34 -13.70 -16.43 39.26
N SER A 35 -12.48 -15.95 39.48
CA SER A 35 -11.93 -14.83 38.70
C SER A 35 -12.02 -15.20 37.23
N ALA A 36 -12.72 -14.40 36.42
CA ALA A 36 -12.69 -14.58 35.00
C ALA A 36 -11.21 -14.66 34.58
N GLU A 37 -10.81 -15.74 33.93
CA GLU A 37 -9.45 -15.86 33.36
C GLU A 37 -9.23 -14.64 32.47
N GLN A 38 -8.26 -13.81 32.84
CA GLN A 38 -7.89 -12.69 32.01
C GLN A 38 -7.31 -13.23 30.70
N LYS A 39 -7.91 -12.84 29.58
CA LYS A 39 -7.43 -13.23 28.26
C LYS A 39 -6.07 -12.60 28.05
N THR A 40 -5.09 -13.39 27.56
CA THR A 40 -3.72 -12.94 27.25
C THR A 40 -3.40 -13.24 25.80
N ILE A 41 -2.62 -12.36 25.17
CA ILE A 41 -1.99 -12.58 23.84
C ILE A 41 -0.50 -12.37 24.01
N ASP A 42 0.30 -13.33 23.58
CA ASP A 42 1.77 -13.30 23.66
C ASP A 42 2.29 -12.97 25.07
N GLY A 43 1.58 -13.45 26.10
CA GLY A 43 1.91 -13.19 27.48
C GLY A 43 1.45 -11.84 28.04
N ASN A 44 0.88 -10.98 27.23
CA ASN A 44 0.31 -9.70 27.64
C ASN A 44 -1.17 -9.84 28.00
N VAL A 45 -1.56 -9.26 29.13
CA VAL A 45 -2.96 -9.22 29.54
C VAL A 45 -3.71 -8.19 28.70
N LEU A 46 -4.82 -8.61 28.10
CA LEU A 46 -5.68 -7.71 27.34
C LEU A 46 -6.40 -6.72 28.28
N ASP A 47 -6.54 -5.48 27.83
CA ASP A 47 -7.38 -4.49 28.49
C ASP A 47 -8.84 -4.95 28.54
N ALA A 48 -9.57 -4.52 29.56
CA ALA A 48 -10.98 -4.86 29.72
C ALA A 48 -11.85 -4.28 28.59
N GLU A 49 -11.47 -3.13 28.08
CA GLU A 49 -12.11 -2.46 26.94
C GLU A 49 -11.20 -2.61 25.73
N GLN A 50 -11.68 -3.28 24.69
CA GLN A 50 -10.95 -3.59 23.48
C GLN A 50 -11.34 -2.60 22.38
N TYR A 51 -10.66 -1.45 22.32
CA TYR A 51 -10.83 -0.45 21.28
C TYR A 51 -9.46 0.06 20.78
N PHE A 52 -9.45 0.62 19.60
CA PHE A 52 -8.31 1.32 19.02
C PHE A 52 -8.78 2.68 18.49
N ASN A 53 -8.06 3.74 18.85
CA ASN A 53 -8.29 5.08 18.34
C ASN A 53 -7.19 5.43 17.34
N GLY A 54 -7.54 5.49 16.08
CA GLY A 54 -6.63 5.84 15.00
C GLY A 54 -7.00 7.18 14.35
N TYR A 55 -6.40 7.44 13.20
CA TYR A 55 -6.81 8.53 12.34
C TYR A 55 -6.76 8.12 10.87
N LEU A 56 -7.55 8.81 10.04
CA LEU A 56 -7.44 8.82 8.60
C LEU A 56 -6.90 10.17 8.16
N GLY A 57 -5.90 10.18 7.29
CA GLY A 57 -5.25 11.40 6.79
C GLY A 57 -6.15 12.26 5.90
N ALA A 58 -7.22 11.69 5.39
CA ALA A 58 -8.30 12.35 4.67
C ALA A 58 -9.58 11.52 4.77
N ASP A 59 -10.70 12.08 4.35
CA ASP A 59 -11.94 11.34 4.16
C ASP A 59 -11.78 10.40 2.97
N PRO A 60 -12.12 9.08 3.08
CA PRO A 60 -12.15 8.20 1.91
C PRO A 60 -13.02 8.77 0.80
N THR A 61 -12.56 8.70 -0.44
CA THR A 61 -13.36 9.16 -1.59
C THR A 61 -14.55 8.26 -1.83
N THR A 62 -14.37 6.97 -1.56
CA THR A 62 -15.40 5.92 -1.62
C THR A 62 -14.91 4.66 -0.92
N LEU A 63 -15.83 3.83 -0.45
CA LEU A 63 -15.59 2.45 -0.03
C LEU A 63 -16.03 1.43 -1.09
N ASP A 64 -16.30 1.85 -2.33
CA ASP A 64 -16.46 0.94 -3.45
C ASP A 64 -15.07 0.51 -3.97
N GLY A 65 -14.64 -0.70 -3.64
CA GLY A 65 -13.31 -1.24 -3.99
C GLY A 65 -13.04 -1.34 -5.49
N VAL A 66 -14.08 -1.32 -6.32
CA VAL A 66 -13.95 -1.39 -7.79
C VAL A 66 -13.58 -0.03 -8.37
N ILE A 67 -14.16 1.07 -7.89
CA ILE A 67 -13.91 2.42 -8.42
C ILE A 67 -12.97 3.25 -7.54
N GLY A 68 -12.79 2.88 -6.26
CA GLY A 68 -11.84 3.53 -5.35
C GLY A 68 -10.40 3.16 -5.69
N ASN A 69 -9.50 4.15 -5.69
CA ASN A 69 -8.06 3.94 -5.92
C ASN A 69 -7.16 4.61 -4.86
N ASP A 70 -7.76 5.27 -3.85
CA ASP A 70 -6.99 5.87 -2.77
C ASP A 70 -6.61 4.84 -1.69
N ASN A 71 -5.48 5.10 -1.02
CA ASN A 71 -4.95 4.21 0.01
C ASN A 71 -5.78 4.26 1.31
N ILE A 72 -6.50 5.35 1.56
CA ILE A 72 -7.28 5.54 2.79
C ILE A 72 -8.52 4.67 2.74
N GLY A 73 -9.30 4.75 1.65
CA GLY A 73 -10.43 3.87 1.40
C GLY A 73 -10.01 2.40 1.34
N GLY A 74 -8.87 2.11 0.68
CA GLY A 74 -8.28 0.77 0.65
C GLY A 74 -7.94 0.24 2.05
N GLY A 75 -7.37 1.07 2.92
CA GLY A 75 -7.07 0.71 4.31
C GLY A 75 -8.32 0.39 5.14
N VAL A 76 -9.41 1.12 4.93
CA VAL A 76 -10.71 0.80 5.56
C VAL A 76 -11.26 -0.52 5.00
N LEU A 77 -11.27 -0.69 3.67
CA LEU A 77 -11.77 -1.90 3.02
C LEU A 77 -11.06 -3.17 3.47
N ASN A 78 -9.77 -3.12 3.76
CA ASN A 78 -9.01 -4.26 4.30
C ASN A 78 -9.49 -4.70 5.71
N ASN A 79 -10.20 -3.85 6.45
CA ASN A 79 -10.78 -4.19 7.73
C ASN A 79 -12.24 -4.67 7.63
N VAL A 80 -12.94 -4.34 6.55
CA VAL A 80 -14.40 -4.57 6.47
C VAL A 80 -14.80 -5.55 5.36
N MET A 81 -13.87 -5.90 4.47
CA MET A 81 -14.08 -6.85 3.36
C MET A 81 -13.06 -7.99 3.46
N GLU A 82 -13.35 -9.11 2.79
CA GLU A 82 -12.51 -10.32 2.84
C GLU A 82 -12.11 -10.73 1.41
N PRO A 83 -10.84 -10.54 0.98
CA PRO A 83 -10.36 -11.01 -0.32
C PRO A 83 -10.22 -12.54 -0.35
N LEU A 84 -9.80 -13.11 -1.47
CA LEU A 84 -9.61 -14.56 -1.58
C LEU A 84 -8.50 -15.09 -0.66
N THR A 85 -7.35 -14.38 -0.60
CA THR A 85 -6.22 -14.73 0.27
C THR A 85 -5.80 -13.53 1.10
N ARG A 86 -4.89 -13.73 2.05
CA ARG A 86 -4.26 -12.64 2.82
C ARG A 86 -2.80 -12.94 3.07
N LEU A 87 -2.01 -11.90 3.34
CA LEU A 87 -0.66 -12.05 3.86
C LEU A 87 -0.70 -12.09 5.39
N ALA A 88 -0.02 -13.05 5.97
CA ALA A 88 0.17 -13.18 7.41
C ALA A 88 1.67 -13.24 7.72
N GLU A 89 2.11 -12.64 8.81
CA GLU A 89 3.47 -12.81 9.29
C GLU A 89 3.55 -14.06 10.17
N LYS A 90 4.49 -14.95 9.83
CA LYS A 90 4.79 -16.12 10.64
C LYS A 90 6.30 -16.33 10.70
N ASP A 91 6.83 -16.39 11.91
CA ASP A 91 8.27 -16.55 12.16
C ASP A 91 9.14 -15.49 11.43
N GLY A 92 8.65 -14.23 11.39
CA GLY A 92 9.31 -13.11 10.71
C GLY A 92 9.25 -13.16 9.19
N LYS A 93 8.38 -13.99 8.61
CA LYS A 93 8.18 -14.11 7.16
C LYS A 93 6.73 -13.85 6.80
N ASN A 94 6.53 -13.12 5.71
CA ASN A 94 5.21 -13.00 5.10
C ASN A 94 4.87 -14.29 4.38
N ILE A 95 3.80 -14.93 4.81
CA ILE A 95 3.23 -16.11 4.17
C ILE A 95 1.84 -15.80 3.64
N ARG A 96 1.44 -16.45 2.55
CA ARG A 96 0.08 -16.35 2.02
C ARG A 96 -0.81 -17.38 2.69
N GLU A 97 -1.90 -16.93 3.26
CA GLU A 97 -2.93 -17.74 3.88
C GLU A 97 -4.27 -17.58 3.18
N GLY A 98 -5.15 -18.55 3.37
CA GLY A 98 -6.54 -18.42 2.94
C GLY A 98 -7.29 -17.39 3.76
N ALA A 99 -8.02 -16.51 3.07
CA ALA A 99 -8.96 -15.56 3.64
C ALA A 99 -10.39 -15.99 3.32
N GLY A 100 -11.06 -15.42 2.34
CA GLY A 100 -12.35 -15.90 1.83
C GLY A 100 -12.29 -17.30 1.21
N ALA A 101 -11.16 -17.66 0.60
CA ALA A 101 -10.87 -19.03 0.19
C ALA A 101 -10.15 -19.78 1.31
N GLU A 102 -10.52 -21.02 1.58
CA GLU A 102 -9.80 -21.91 2.50
C GLU A 102 -8.65 -22.66 1.82
N SER A 103 -8.74 -22.84 0.48
CA SER A 103 -7.72 -23.49 -0.34
C SER A 103 -7.84 -23.06 -1.80
N TRP A 104 -6.77 -23.31 -2.54
CA TRP A 104 -6.73 -23.08 -3.99
C TRP A 104 -5.77 -24.06 -4.67
N GLU A 105 -5.96 -24.25 -5.95
CA GLU A 105 -5.11 -25.07 -6.81
C GLU A 105 -5.03 -24.48 -8.21
N SER A 106 -3.98 -24.83 -8.95
CA SER A 106 -3.85 -24.51 -10.37
C SER A 106 -3.65 -25.76 -11.19
N ASN A 107 -3.95 -25.69 -12.49
CA ASN A 107 -3.53 -26.70 -13.47
C ASN A 107 -2.00 -26.66 -13.68
N GLU A 108 -1.45 -27.64 -14.42
CA GLU A 108 0.01 -27.80 -14.60
C GLU A 108 0.68 -26.57 -15.24
N ASP A 109 -0.01 -25.86 -16.11
CA ASP A 109 0.54 -24.69 -16.82
C ASP A 109 0.21 -23.34 -16.16
N GLY A 110 -0.49 -23.35 -15.02
CA GLY A 110 -0.82 -22.14 -14.27
C GLY A 110 -1.83 -21.20 -14.95
N THR A 111 -2.57 -21.70 -15.96
CA THR A 111 -3.56 -20.89 -16.68
C THR A 111 -4.98 -21.02 -16.13
N VAL A 112 -5.25 -22.03 -15.29
CA VAL A 112 -6.54 -22.21 -14.62
C VAL A 112 -6.30 -22.29 -13.12
N TRP A 113 -6.96 -21.45 -12.35
CA TRP A 113 -6.92 -21.40 -10.90
C TRP A 113 -8.30 -21.61 -10.31
N THR A 114 -8.40 -22.50 -9.33
CA THR A 114 -9.65 -22.83 -8.65
C THR A 114 -9.51 -22.47 -7.16
N PHE A 115 -10.44 -21.64 -6.65
CA PHE A 115 -10.49 -21.24 -5.25
C PHE A 115 -11.71 -21.82 -4.57
N HIS A 116 -11.53 -22.54 -3.47
CA HIS A 116 -12.58 -23.12 -2.66
C HIS A 116 -12.89 -22.19 -1.49
N LEU A 117 -14.09 -21.60 -1.48
CA LEU A 117 -14.51 -20.63 -0.49
C LEU A 117 -14.92 -21.31 0.82
N ARG A 118 -14.50 -20.73 1.93
CA ARG A 118 -14.99 -21.11 3.26
C ARG A 118 -16.41 -20.62 3.50
N GLU A 119 -17.03 -21.15 4.57
CA GLU A 119 -18.26 -20.56 5.07
C GLU A 119 -17.98 -19.17 5.64
N ASN A 120 -18.62 -18.16 5.08
CA ASN A 120 -18.60 -16.78 5.59
C ASN A 120 -19.97 -16.14 5.34
N THR A 121 -20.28 -15.10 6.09
CA THR A 121 -21.61 -14.47 6.10
C THR A 121 -21.45 -12.95 6.01
N TRP A 122 -22.21 -12.32 5.15
CA TRP A 122 -22.36 -10.88 5.10
C TRP A 122 -22.98 -10.33 6.39
N SER A 123 -22.73 -9.07 6.70
CA SER A 123 -23.24 -8.40 7.91
C SER A 123 -24.77 -8.32 7.99
N ASP A 124 -25.46 -8.56 6.87
CA ASP A 124 -26.94 -8.68 6.80
C ASP A 124 -27.45 -10.10 7.00
N GLY A 125 -26.56 -11.07 7.24
CA GLY A 125 -26.88 -12.48 7.48
C GLY A 125 -26.97 -13.34 6.22
N GLN A 126 -26.74 -12.80 5.03
CA GLN A 126 -26.71 -13.61 3.80
C GLN A 126 -25.34 -14.31 3.65
N PRO A 127 -25.30 -15.54 3.06
CA PRO A 127 -24.03 -16.23 2.83
C PRO A 127 -23.19 -15.48 1.77
N VAL A 128 -21.87 -15.47 1.99
CA VAL A 128 -20.90 -15.06 0.96
C VAL A 128 -20.76 -16.20 -0.05
N LYS A 129 -20.89 -15.86 -1.33
CA LYS A 129 -20.91 -16.82 -2.45
C LYS A 129 -19.82 -16.53 -3.47
N ALA A 130 -19.45 -17.55 -4.24
CA ALA A 130 -18.54 -17.43 -5.38
C ALA A 130 -19.00 -16.36 -6.38
N GLN A 131 -20.32 -16.22 -6.59
CA GLN A 131 -20.88 -15.21 -7.48
C GLN A 131 -20.59 -13.78 -7.03
N ASP A 132 -20.41 -13.53 -5.73
CA ASP A 132 -20.10 -12.20 -5.21
C ASP A 132 -18.67 -11.77 -5.61
N TYR A 133 -17.72 -12.70 -5.62
CA TYR A 133 -16.36 -12.47 -6.14
C TYR A 133 -16.38 -12.29 -7.66
N VAL A 134 -17.07 -13.18 -8.39
CA VAL A 134 -17.20 -13.09 -9.85
C VAL A 134 -17.81 -11.75 -10.27
N TYR A 135 -18.88 -11.32 -9.59
CA TYR A 135 -19.54 -10.05 -9.88
C TYR A 135 -18.58 -8.86 -9.72
N SER A 136 -17.81 -8.80 -8.65
CA SER A 136 -16.81 -7.74 -8.41
C SER A 136 -15.77 -7.67 -9.54
N ILE A 137 -15.24 -8.82 -9.97
CA ILE A 137 -14.23 -8.91 -11.03
C ILE A 137 -14.81 -8.52 -12.39
N VAL A 138 -15.98 -9.04 -12.74
CA VAL A 138 -16.69 -8.68 -13.98
C VAL A 138 -16.96 -7.16 -13.99
N ARG A 139 -17.44 -6.60 -12.87
CA ARG A 139 -17.70 -5.17 -12.75
C ARG A 139 -16.42 -4.34 -12.91
N THR A 140 -15.27 -4.81 -12.38
CA THR A 140 -13.97 -4.15 -12.55
C THR A 140 -13.54 -4.09 -14.01
N LEU A 141 -13.83 -5.14 -14.79
CA LEU A 141 -13.43 -5.26 -16.19
C LEU A 141 -14.52 -4.77 -17.18
N THR A 142 -15.69 -4.36 -16.69
CA THR A 142 -16.75 -3.79 -17.53
C THR A 142 -16.41 -2.35 -17.90
N PRO A 143 -16.37 -1.97 -19.21
CA PRO A 143 -15.95 -0.63 -19.65
C PRO A 143 -16.76 0.51 -19.04
N GLU A 144 -18.09 0.32 -18.91
CA GLU A 144 -19.02 1.31 -18.36
C GLU A 144 -18.73 1.65 -16.89
N THR A 145 -18.09 0.75 -16.16
CA THR A 145 -17.69 0.99 -14.76
C THR A 145 -16.52 1.99 -14.68
N GLY A 146 -15.64 2.00 -15.69
CA GLY A 146 -14.47 2.89 -15.71
C GLY A 146 -13.52 2.68 -14.55
N SER A 147 -13.35 1.43 -14.10
CA SER A 147 -12.51 1.10 -12.95
C SER A 147 -11.04 1.49 -13.19
N PRO A 148 -10.44 2.32 -12.33
CA PRO A 148 -9.02 2.65 -12.43
C PRO A 148 -8.11 1.47 -12.09
N ASN A 149 -8.67 0.37 -11.55
CA ASN A 149 -7.95 -0.83 -11.12
C ASN A 149 -7.99 -1.97 -12.16
N SER A 150 -8.67 -1.77 -13.30
CA SER A 150 -8.87 -2.80 -14.33
C SER A 150 -7.56 -3.38 -14.89
N TYR A 151 -6.50 -2.58 -14.97
CA TYR A 151 -5.18 -3.00 -15.45
C TYR A 151 -4.58 -4.16 -14.65
N LEU A 152 -4.93 -4.30 -13.36
CA LEU A 152 -4.47 -5.39 -12.51
C LEU A 152 -5.05 -6.76 -12.88
N LEU A 153 -6.18 -6.77 -13.59
CA LEU A 153 -6.90 -7.99 -13.99
C LEU A 153 -6.76 -8.32 -15.48
N THR A 154 -5.89 -7.65 -16.22
CA THR A 154 -5.68 -7.89 -17.66
C THR A 154 -5.10 -9.27 -17.97
N CYS A 155 -4.58 -9.97 -16.96
CA CYS A 155 -4.17 -11.38 -17.06
C CYS A 155 -5.38 -12.36 -17.18
N VAL A 156 -6.58 -11.94 -16.79
CA VAL A 156 -7.80 -12.76 -16.94
C VAL A 156 -8.13 -12.90 -18.42
N LYS A 157 -8.46 -14.11 -18.85
CA LYS A 157 -8.80 -14.38 -20.27
C LYS A 157 -9.91 -13.46 -20.77
N ASN A 158 -9.72 -12.92 -21.96
CA ASN A 158 -10.59 -11.97 -22.64
C ASN A 158 -10.71 -10.58 -21.98
N ALA A 159 -9.99 -10.29 -20.90
CA ALA A 159 -10.08 -9.02 -20.17
C ALA A 159 -9.83 -7.80 -21.08
N ASN A 160 -8.77 -7.83 -21.91
CA ASN A 160 -8.45 -6.73 -22.80
C ASN A 160 -9.53 -6.50 -23.89
N ALA A 161 -10.08 -7.58 -24.44
CA ALA A 161 -11.15 -7.49 -25.46
C ALA A 161 -12.46 -6.95 -24.86
N VAL A 162 -12.78 -7.33 -23.63
CA VAL A 162 -13.94 -6.78 -22.89
C VAL A 162 -13.71 -5.29 -22.57
N LEU A 163 -12.55 -4.92 -22.05
CA LEU A 163 -12.21 -3.51 -21.75
C LEU A 163 -12.23 -2.62 -23.02
N ALA A 164 -11.89 -3.18 -24.19
CA ALA A 164 -11.99 -2.49 -25.47
C ALA A 164 -13.43 -2.42 -26.03
N GLY A 165 -14.40 -3.07 -25.38
CA GLY A 165 -15.79 -3.17 -25.87
C GLY A 165 -15.97 -4.09 -27.08
N GLU A 166 -14.97 -4.95 -27.34
CA GLU A 166 -14.97 -5.90 -28.46
C GLU A 166 -15.64 -7.24 -28.10
N MET A 167 -15.80 -7.50 -26.80
CA MET A 167 -16.36 -8.75 -26.28
C MET A 167 -17.30 -8.48 -25.10
N ASP A 168 -18.34 -9.33 -24.97
CA ASP A 168 -19.29 -9.24 -23.85
C ASP A 168 -18.62 -9.63 -22.52
N PRO A 169 -18.88 -8.95 -21.38
CA PRO A 169 -18.34 -9.29 -20.06
C PRO A 169 -18.61 -10.74 -19.61
N SER A 170 -19.64 -11.40 -20.12
CA SER A 170 -19.92 -12.82 -19.84
C SER A 170 -18.88 -13.79 -20.42
N GLU A 171 -18.03 -13.33 -21.33
CA GLU A 171 -16.94 -14.11 -21.94
C GLU A 171 -15.63 -14.05 -21.14
N LEU A 172 -15.61 -13.30 -20.02
CA LEU A 172 -14.43 -13.23 -19.14
C LEU A 172 -14.06 -14.57 -18.56
N GLY A 173 -12.77 -14.82 -18.44
CA GLY A 173 -12.23 -16.03 -17.84
C GLY A 173 -12.40 -16.12 -16.31
N VAL A 174 -13.55 -15.74 -15.79
CA VAL A 174 -13.90 -15.90 -14.37
C VAL A 174 -15.32 -16.39 -14.23
N LYS A 175 -15.55 -17.41 -13.39
CA LYS A 175 -16.88 -17.97 -13.18
C LYS A 175 -17.05 -18.60 -11.80
N ALA A 176 -18.28 -18.59 -11.30
CA ALA A 176 -18.71 -19.40 -10.18
C ALA A 176 -19.12 -20.80 -10.71
N ILE A 177 -18.37 -21.83 -10.32
CA ILE A 177 -18.70 -23.24 -10.67
C ILE A 177 -19.90 -23.68 -9.85
N ASP A 178 -19.95 -23.27 -8.60
CA ASP A 178 -21.05 -23.43 -7.65
C ASP A 178 -20.99 -22.29 -6.61
N ASP A 179 -21.80 -22.36 -5.54
CA ASP A 179 -21.85 -21.31 -4.51
C ASP A 179 -20.51 -21.12 -3.76
N LYS A 180 -19.57 -22.09 -3.82
CA LYS A 180 -18.32 -22.12 -3.04
C LYS A 180 -17.06 -22.27 -3.88
N THR A 181 -17.18 -22.24 -5.20
CA THR A 181 -16.03 -22.47 -6.08
C THR A 181 -15.93 -21.37 -7.13
N VAL A 182 -14.84 -20.59 -7.06
CA VAL A 182 -14.48 -19.58 -8.07
C VAL A 182 -13.37 -20.15 -8.95
N GLU A 183 -13.55 -20.14 -10.25
CA GLU A 183 -12.55 -20.53 -11.23
C GLU A 183 -12.13 -19.34 -12.09
N PHE A 184 -10.80 -19.15 -12.20
CA PHE A 184 -10.18 -18.21 -13.12
C PHE A 184 -9.52 -18.96 -14.25
N THR A 185 -9.74 -18.52 -15.48
CA THR A 185 -8.92 -18.85 -16.65
C THR A 185 -8.10 -17.61 -17.01
N LEU A 186 -6.81 -17.74 -17.09
CA LEU A 186 -5.91 -16.66 -17.46
C LEU A 186 -5.59 -16.71 -18.96
N GLU A 187 -5.20 -15.57 -19.54
CA GLU A 187 -4.81 -15.45 -20.95
C GLU A 187 -3.55 -16.28 -21.25
N GLN A 188 -2.65 -16.33 -20.26
CA GLN A 188 -1.39 -17.08 -20.31
C GLN A 188 -0.94 -17.42 -18.89
N PRO A 189 0.04 -18.31 -18.69
CA PRO A 189 0.63 -18.56 -17.39
C PRO A 189 1.02 -17.25 -16.72
N THR A 190 0.59 -17.02 -15.49
CA THR A 190 0.81 -15.76 -14.76
C THR A 190 1.33 -16.08 -13.36
N PRO A 191 2.65 -16.18 -13.18
CA PRO A 191 3.27 -16.61 -11.92
C PRO A 191 2.93 -15.72 -10.71
N TYR A 192 2.63 -14.45 -10.95
CA TYR A 192 2.27 -13.48 -9.92
C TYR A 192 0.76 -13.43 -9.62
N PHE A 193 -0.05 -14.27 -10.26
CA PHE A 193 -1.52 -14.22 -10.12
C PHE A 193 -1.97 -14.32 -8.66
N LEU A 194 -1.36 -15.21 -7.88
CA LEU A 194 -1.66 -15.30 -6.44
C LEU A 194 -1.36 -14.01 -5.67
N SER A 195 -0.39 -13.20 -6.12
CA SER A 195 -0.09 -11.92 -5.47
C SER A 195 -1.16 -10.85 -5.68
N LEU A 196 -2.10 -11.07 -6.59
CA LEU A 196 -3.27 -10.21 -6.80
C LEU A 196 -4.43 -10.57 -5.86
N THR A 197 -4.44 -11.81 -5.33
CA THR A 197 -5.61 -12.38 -4.66
C THR A 197 -5.85 -11.89 -3.24
N ASP A 198 -4.93 -11.13 -2.65
CA ASP A 198 -5.08 -10.43 -1.36
C ASP A 198 -5.44 -8.95 -1.50
N GLY A 199 -5.48 -8.44 -2.74
CA GLY A 199 -5.80 -7.05 -3.04
C GLY A 199 -7.31 -6.73 -3.00
N ARG A 200 -7.64 -5.43 -2.91
CA ARG A 200 -9.04 -4.95 -2.94
C ARG A 200 -9.82 -5.38 -4.19
N ILE A 201 -9.14 -5.61 -5.32
CA ILE A 201 -9.75 -6.07 -6.57
C ILE A 201 -10.33 -7.50 -6.48
N MET A 202 -9.89 -8.26 -5.48
CA MET A 202 -10.38 -9.61 -5.18
C MET A 202 -11.33 -9.65 -3.99
N GLN A 203 -11.83 -8.50 -3.52
CA GLN A 203 -12.88 -8.44 -2.52
C GLN A 203 -14.25 -8.64 -3.19
N PRO A 204 -15.16 -9.42 -2.56
CA PRO A 204 -16.47 -9.69 -3.14
C PRO A 204 -17.40 -8.47 -3.05
N GLN A 205 -18.37 -8.39 -3.96
CA GLN A 205 -19.44 -7.40 -3.91
C GLN A 205 -20.79 -8.07 -4.14
N ARG A 206 -21.80 -7.63 -3.40
CA ARG A 206 -23.19 -8.07 -3.54
C ARG A 206 -23.86 -7.30 -4.68
N GLN A 207 -24.19 -8.00 -5.76
CA GLN A 207 -24.84 -7.41 -6.93
C GLN A 207 -26.12 -6.66 -6.57
N ASP A 208 -27.00 -7.27 -5.77
CA ASP A 208 -28.27 -6.66 -5.36
C ASP A 208 -28.07 -5.35 -4.56
N ILE A 209 -27.01 -5.26 -3.76
CA ILE A 209 -26.69 -4.05 -2.99
C ILE A 209 -26.07 -2.98 -3.91
N VAL A 210 -25.16 -3.35 -4.79
CA VAL A 210 -24.59 -2.42 -5.79
C VAL A 210 -25.68 -1.86 -6.70
N GLU A 211 -26.59 -2.70 -7.20
CA GLU A 211 -27.71 -2.26 -8.04
C GLU A 211 -28.73 -1.41 -7.28
N GLN A 212 -28.98 -1.72 -6.00
CA GLN A 212 -29.88 -0.95 -5.14
C GLN A 212 -29.41 0.49 -4.95
N TYR A 213 -28.10 0.69 -4.71
CA TYR A 213 -27.54 2.01 -4.37
C TYR A 213 -26.93 2.73 -5.58
N GLY A 214 -26.60 2.01 -6.66
CA GLY A 214 -26.05 2.60 -7.88
C GLY A 214 -24.81 3.45 -7.58
N GLU A 215 -24.80 4.69 -8.04
CA GLU A 215 -23.69 5.64 -7.81
C GLU A 215 -23.42 5.97 -6.33
N SER A 216 -24.38 5.69 -5.44
CA SER A 216 -24.22 5.89 -3.99
C SER A 216 -23.63 4.69 -3.28
N TYR A 217 -23.37 3.56 -3.96
CA TYR A 217 -22.70 2.41 -3.37
C TYR A 217 -21.30 2.81 -2.90
N GLY A 218 -20.97 2.48 -1.67
CA GLY A 218 -19.67 2.84 -1.06
C GLY A 218 -19.52 4.30 -0.62
N ALA A 219 -20.57 5.15 -0.77
CA ALA A 219 -20.51 6.55 -0.34
C ALA A 219 -20.92 6.76 1.13
N GLU A 220 -21.66 5.81 1.72
CA GLU A 220 -22.16 5.88 3.08
C GLU A 220 -22.04 4.51 3.77
N ALA A 221 -21.91 4.49 5.09
CA ALA A 221 -21.85 3.26 5.89
C ALA A 221 -23.07 2.33 5.65
N THR A 222 -24.24 2.90 5.42
CA THR A 222 -25.50 2.18 5.21
C THR A 222 -25.71 1.66 3.80
N ASN A 223 -24.88 2.08 2.84
CA ASN A 223 -25.00 1.73 1.44
C ASN A 223 -24.17 0.49 1.06
N MET A 224 -23.65 -0.22 2.06
CA MET A 224 -22.83 -1.41 1.89
C MET A 224 -23.25 -2.51 2.86
N VAL A 225 -22.83 -3.73 2.54
CA VAL A 225 -22.75 -4.87 3.48
C VAL A 225 -21.30 -5.33 3.55
N TYR A 226 -20.91 -5.93 4.65
CA TYR A 226 -19.54 -6.22 5.02
C TYR A 226 -19.35 -7.71 5.28
N CYS A 227 -18.20 -8.26 4.92
CA CYS A 227 -17.89 -9.68 5.15
C CYS A 227 -16.53 -9.90 5.82
N GLY A 228 -15.83 -8.81 6.17
CA GLY A 228 -14.55 -8.83 6.89
C GLY A 228 -14.73 -8.81 8.42
N PRO A 229 -13.62 -8.70 9.18
CA PRO A 229 -13.60 -8.73 10.65
C PRO A 229 -14.36 -7.59 11.32
N PHE A 230 -14.51 -6.46 10.65
CA PHE A 230 -15.28 -5.31 11.11
C PHE A 230 -16.36 -4.92 10.09
N LYS A 231 -17.26 -4.04 10.52
CA LYS A 231 -18.21 -3.32 9.68
C LYS A 231 -18.21 -1.84 10.04
N VAL A 232 -18.51 -0.97 9.07
CA VAL A 232 -18.65 0.47 9.35
C VAL A 232 -19.98 0.68 10.06
N GLU A 233 -19.92 1.13 11.30
CA GLU A 233 -21.11 1.48 12.11
C GLU A 233 -21.59 2.89 11.80
N SER A 234 -20.64 3.82 11.65
CA SER A 234 -20.94 5.19 11.30
C SER A 234 -19.80 5.83 10.52
N TRP A 235 -20.15 6.73 9.59
CA TRP A 235 -19.22 7.54 8.85
C TRP A 235 -19.75 8.97 8.78
N MET A 236 -19.13 9.84 9.57
CA MET A 236 -19.37 11.27 9.53
C MET A 236 -18.27 11.93 8.71
N HIS A 237 -18.58 12.28 7.46
CA HIS A 237 -17.63 12.81 6.51
C HIS A 237 -16.84 14.01 7.06
N ASN A 238 -15.53 14.00 6.79
CA ASN A 238 -14.55 14.98 7.27
C ASN A 238 -14.44 15.11 8.81
N ALA A 239 -14.99 14.16 9.57
CA ALA A 239 -14.93 14.18 11.02
C ALA A 239 -14.45 12.85 11.62
N GLU A 240 -15.23 11.78 11.47
CA GLU A 240 -14.90 10.49 12.08
C GLU A 240 -15.54 9.31 11.36
N MET A 241 -14.92 8.15 11.49
CA MET A 241 -15.47 6.86 11.07
C MET A 241 -15.31 5.85 12.21
N VAL A 242 -16.36 5.12 12.51
CA VAL A 242 -16.36 4.09 13.56
C VAL A 242 -16.59 2.73 12.92
N LEU A 243 -15.64 1.82 13.14
CA LEU A 243 -15.80 0.41 12.80
C LEU A 243 -16.10 -0.38 14.07
N VAL A 244 -17.02 -1.34 13.97
CA VAL A 244 -17.32 -2.26 15.05
C VAL A 244 -17.11 -3.70 14.60
N LYS A 245 -16.77 -4.58 15.52
CA LYS A 245 -16.58 -6.01 15.25
C LYS A 245 -17.78 -6.59 14.52
N ASN A 246 -17.50 -7.39 13.51
CA ASN A 246 -18.53 -8.09 12.74
C ASN A 246 -18.75 -9.50 13.31
N ASP A 247 -19.85 -9.69 14.04
CA ASP A 247 -20.20 -10.99 14.63
C ASP A 247 -20.57 -12.06 13.58
N SER A 248 -20.77 -11.65 12.32
CA SER A 248 -21.04 -12.56 11.20
C SER A 248 -19.77 -13.08 10.53
N TYR A 249 -18.61 -12.51 10.86
CA TYR A 249 -17.31 -12.90 10.28
C TYR A 249 -16.91 -14.32 10.65
N TRP A 250 -16.38 -15.07 9.69
CA TRP A 250 -16.03 -16.48 9.87
C TRP A 250 -15.00 -16.70 10.98
N ASP A 251 -14.02 -15.81 11.14
CA ASP A 251 -12.94 -15.89 12.13
C ASP A 251 -13.12 -14.88 13.28
N LYS A 252 -14.36 -14.55 13.62
CA LYS A 252 -14.68 -13.55 14.64
C LYS A 252 -14.04 -13.82 16.01
N ASP A 253 -13.77 -15.08 16.32
CA ASP A 253 -13.21 -15.47 17.63
C ASP A 253 -11.73 -15.10 17.77
N SER A 254 -11.00 -14.91 16.66
CA SER A 254 -9.64 -14.39 16.64
C SER A 254 -9.59 -12.85 16.76
N VAL A 255 -10.71 -12.16 16.47
CA VAL A 255 -10.80 -10.70 16.54
C VAL A 255 -11.03 -10.25 17.96
N ASN A 256 -10.04 -9.61 18.57
CA ASN A 256 -10.13 -9.13 19.97
C ASN A 256 -10.75 -7.74 20.07
N LEU A 257 -10.34 -6.80 19.19
CA LEU A 257 -10.90 -5.44 19.18
C LEU A 257 -12.41 -5.46 18.94
N GLN A 258 -13.13 -4.67 19.72
CA GLN A 258 -14.57 -4.48 19.56
C GLN A 258 -14.88 -3.25 18.70
N THR A 259 -14.03 -2.22 18.76
CA THR A 259 -14.25 -0.95 18.08
C THR A 259 -12.93 -0.37 17.58
N ILE A 260 -12.96 0.22 16.39
CA ILE A 260 -11.90 1.06 15.85
C ILE A 260 -12.52 2.44 15.58
N ASN A 261 -11.99 3.47 16.26
CA ASN A 261 -12.43 4.83 16.12
C ASN A 261 -11.41 5.60 15.28
N TYR A 262 -11.75 5.99 14.07
CA TYR A 262 -10.92 6.85 13.24
C TYR A 262 -11.38 8.30 13.30
N LYS A 263 -10.46 9.21 13.63
CA LYS A 263 -10.65 10.65 13.42
C LYS A 263 -10.12 11.04 12.05
N ILE A 264 -10.82 11.86 11.31
CA ILE A 264 -10.36 12.36 10.01
C ILE A 264 -9.57 13.65 10.26
N MET A 265 -8.23 13.59 10.09
CA MET A 265 -7.31 14.67 10.41
C MET A 265 -6.14 14.66 9.43
N ASN A 266 -5.78 15.82 8.86
CA ASN A 266 -4.67 15.97 7.93
C ASN A 266 -3.57 16.97 8.39
N ASP A 267 -3.80 17.67 9.50
CA ASP A 267 -2.80 18.57 10.07
C ASP A 267 -1.86 17.79 10.99
N GLU A 268 -0.56 17.79 10.69
CA GLU A 268 0.46 17.02 11.39
C GLU A 268 0.55 17.40 12.88
N ASN A 269 0.47 18.70 13.20
CA ASN A 269 0.51 19.14 14.59
C ASN A 269 -0.73 18.70 15.36
N THR A 270 -1.89 18.68 14.72
CA THR A 270 -3.14 18.17 15.30
C THR A 270 -3.02 16.67 15.59
N ILE A 271 -2.47 15.90 14.65
CA ILE A 271 -2.23 14.45 14.81
C ILE A 271 -1.27 14.20 15.99
N PHE A 272 -0.12 14.86 16.03
CA PHE A 272 0.88 14.67 17.08
C PHE A 272 0.40 15.13 18.46
N ASN A 273 -0.36 16.22 18.53
CA ASN A 273 -0.99 16.65 19.77
C ASN A 273 -2.07 15.67 20.23
N SER A 274 -2.84 15.09 19.29
CA SER A 274 -3.84 14.06 19.60
C SER A 274 -3.20 12.77 20.14
N PHE A 275 -2.07 12.37 19.58
CA PHE A 275 -1.27 11.25 20.11
C PHE A 275 -0.70 11.59 21.50
N THR A 276 -0.07 12.74 21.67
CA THR A 276 0.51 13.16 22.95
C THR A 276 -0.52 13.21 24.09
N ASN A 277 -1.78 13.61 23.79
CA ASN A 277 -2.83 13.68 24.81
C ASN A 277 -3.65 12.39 24.96
N GLY A 278 -3.31 11.33 24.20
CA GLY A 278 -3.98 10.03 24.25
C GLY A 278 -5.35 10.02 23.58
N SER A 279 -5.64 10.92 22.65
CA SER A 279 -6.87 10.92 21.84
C SER A 279 -6.81 9.98 20.67
N ILE A 280 -5.60 9.59 20.24
CA ILE A 280 -5.31 8.50 19.29
C ILE A 280 -4.17 7.65 19.85
N ASP A 281 -4.14 6.37 19.49
CA ASP A 281 -3.22 5.36 20.01
C ASP A 281 -1.99 5.16 19.12
N SER A 282 -2.02 5.63 17.87
CA SER A 282 -0.87 5.56 16.96
C SER A 282 -0.81 6.75 16.03
N CYS A 283 0.41 7.12 15.61
CA CYS A 283 0.61 8.08 14.54
C CYS A 283 1.90 7.76 13.76
N GLY A 284 1.91 8.05 12.46
CA GLY A 284 3.16 8.08 11.68
C GLY A 284 3.92 9.36 12.00
N CYS A 285 5.21 9.28 12.26
CA CYS A 285 6.05 10.43 12.56
C CYS A 285 7.35 10.37 11.75
N GLY A 286 7.59 11.42 10.93
CA GLY A 286 8.83 11.61 10.18
C GLY A 286 9.54 12.93 10.50
N THR A 287 8.98 13.74 11.41
CA THR A 287 9.49 15.06 11.79
C THR A 287 10.47 14.91 12.95
N PRO A 288 11.76 15.29 12.82
CA PRO A 288 12.80 15.03 13.82
C PRO A 288 12.49 15.52 15.23
N GLU A 289 11.96 16.73 15.35
CA GLU A 289 11.56 17.32 16.63
C GLU A 289 10.53 16.45 17.37
N TRP A 290 9.53 15.95 16.65
CA TRP A 290 8.51 15.08 17.21
C TRP A 290 9.01 13.67 17.47
N MET A 291 9.91 13.15 16.63
CA MET A 291 10.57 11.85 16.87
C MET A 291 11.40 11.88 18.16
N GLU A 292 12.17 12.97 18.40
CA GLU A 292 12.91 13.16 19.65
C GLU A 292 11.98 13.26 20.86
N LYS A 293 10.89 14.04 20.73
CA LYS A 293 9.89 14.19 21.78
C LYS A 293 9.21 12.87 22.14
N PHE A 294 8.78 12.09 21.11
CA PHE A 294 8.14 10.79 21.32
C PHE A 294 9.12 9.75 21.84
N GLY A 295 10.37 9.75 21.36
CA GLY A 295 11.43 8.86 21.85
C GLY A 295 11.83 9.10 23.31
N ALA A 296 11.50 10.26 23.88
CA ALA A 296 11.68 10.56 25.30
C ALA A 296 10.51 10.09 26.20
N MET A 297 9.40 9.60 25.62
CA MET A 297 8.22 9.14 26.33
C MET A 297 8.33 7.63 26.59
N GLU A 298 8.38 7.20 27.85
CA GLU A 298 8.54 5.78 28.23
C GLU A 298 7.38 4.89 27.74
N GLU A 299 6.19 5.46 27.59
CA GLU A 299 4.97 4.76 27.14
C GLU A 299 4.83 4.63 25.62
N VAL A 300 5.71 5.25 24.83
CA VAL A 300 5.68 5.21 23.38
C VAL A 300 6.58 4.10 22.85
N GLN A 301 5.99 3.23 22.03
CA GLN A 301 6.74 2.23 21.26
C GLN A 301 6.94 2.76 19.84
N TYR A 302 8.19 2.73 19.37
CA TYR A 302 8.52 3.02 17.98
C TYR A 302 8.47 1.74 17.16
N ILE A 303 7.66 1.75 16.10
CA ILE A 303 7.55 0.63 15.15
C ILE A 303 8.10 1.10 13.81
N HIS A 304 9.12 0.41 13.31
CA HIS A 304 9.69 0.67 12.00
C HIS A 304 9.10 -0.31 10.98
N ASN A 305 8.35 0.20 10.03
CA ASN A 305 7.78 -0.59 8.93
C ASN A 305 8.44 -0.17 7.61
N VAL A 306 8.97 -1.13 6.87
CA VAL A 306 9.47 -0.91 5.52
C VAL A 306 8.29 -0.97 4.55
N SER A 307 7.98 0.16 3.91
CA SER A 307 7.01 0.19 2.82
C SER A 307 7.71 -0.21 1.51
N PRO A 308 7.17 -1.14 0.72
CA PRO A 308 7.72 -1.53 -0.58
C PRO A 308 7.43 -0.44 -1.63
N SER A 309 8.00 0.73 -1.42
CA SER A 309 7.89 1.89 -2.31
C SER A 309 9.26 2.47 -2.61
N VAL A 310 9.40 3.10 -3.75
CA VAL A 310 10.63 3.78 -4.16
C VAL A 310 10.35 5.23 -4.53
N ARG A 311 11.20 6.13 -4.03
CA ARG A 311 11.25 7.54 -4.44
C ARG A 311 12.34 7.70 -5.48
N TYR A 312 12.00 8.27 -6.61
CA TYR A 312 12.92 8.27 -7.75
C TYR A 312 12.86 9.54 -8.57
N HIS A 313 14.00 9.84 -9.19
CA HIS A 313 14.07 10.80 -10.28
C HIS A 313 13.94 10.06 -11.60
N PHE A 314 13.24 10.65 -12.54
CA PHE A 314 13.07 10.11 -13.89
C PHE A 314 13.43 11.17 -14.93
N PHE A 315 13.86 10.70 -16.11
CA PHE A 315 14.38 11.53 -17.17
C PHE A 315 13.55 11.33 -18.44
N ASN A 316 13.26 12.41 -19.13
CA ASN A 316 12.68 12.35 -20.47
C ASN A 316 13.76 11.95 -21.49
N THR A 317 13.72 10.73 -21.99
CA THR A 317 14.71 10.26 -22.96
C THR A 317 14.52 10.83 -24.38
N LYS A 318 13.43 11.57 -24.64
CA LYS A 318 13.21 12.35 -25.86
C LYS A 318 13.80 13.77 -25.78
N ASP A 319 14.15 14.22 -24.57
CA ASP A 319 14.85 15.51 -24.40
C ASP A 319 16.26 15.44 -24.99
N GLU A 320 16.70 16.49 -25.67
CA GLU A 320 18.00 16.53 -26.37
C GLU A 320 19.19 16.25 -25.45
N LEU A 321 19.12 16.68 -24.17
CA LEU A 321 20.14 16.45 -23.15
C LEU A 321 20.05 15.04 -22.59
N PHE A 322 18.86 14.65 -22.12
CA PHE A 322 18.64 13.37 -21.44
C PHE A 322 18.45 12.17 -22.39
N ALA A 323 18.46 12.38 -23.72
CA ALA A 323 18.68 11.30 -24.68
C ALA A 323 20.04 10.62 -24.46
N ASN A 324 21.06 11.38 -24.01
CA ASN A 324 22.41 10.87 -23.79
C ASN A 324 22.50 10.03 -22.49
N LYS A 325 22.95 8.78 -22.61
CA LYS A 325 23.08 7.82 -21.50
C LYS A 325 24.09 8.29 -20.44
N ASN A 326 25.23 8.89 -20.86
CA ASN A 326 26.26 9.34 -19.91
C ASN A 326 25.75 10.48 -19.05
N ILE A 327 24.90 11.36 -19.58
CA ILE A 327 24.26 12.44 -18.84
C ILE A 327 23.28 11.88 -17.81
N ARG A 328 22.41 10.95 -18.20
CA ARG A 328 21.50 10.30 -17.22
C ARG A 328 22.26 9.60 -16.10
N LYS A 329 23.36 8.88 -16.43
CA LYS A 329 24.23 8.26 -15.42
C LYS A 329 24.87 9.30 -14.50
N ALA A 330 25.32 10.42 -15.04
CA ALA A 330 25.92 11.50 -14.27
C ALA A 330 24.95 12.02 -13.20
N PHE A 331 23.73 12.37 -13.57
CA PHE A 331 22.71 12.84 -12.64
C PHE A 331 22.32 11.76 -11.60
N THR A 332 22.24 10.50 -12.03
CA THR A 332 21.94 9.38 -11.12
C THR A 332 23.06 9.15 -10.10
N LEU A 333 24.33 9.19 -10.51
CA LEU A 333 25.48 8.94 -9.64
C LEU A 333 25.90 10.17 -8.81
N ALA A 334 25.45 11.36 -9.18
CA ALA A 334 25.65 12.58 -8.39
C ALA A 334 24.87 12.58 -7.06
N ILE A 335 23.92 11.67 -6.89
CA ILE A 335 23.08 11.59 -5.68
C ILE A 335 23.79 10.73 -4.63
N ASP A 336 24.18 11.34 -3.53
CA ASP A 336 24.57 10.64 -2.31
C ASP A 336 23.32 10.22 -1.53
N ARG A 337 22.96 8.94 -1.64
CA ARG A 337 21.73 8.39 -1.10
C ARG A 337 21.72 8.31 0.43
N GLU A 338 22.89 8.14 1.04
CA GLU A 338 23.06 8.16 2.50
C GLU A 338 22.83 9.58 3.03
N ASP A 339 23.39 10.60 2.35
CA ASP A 339 23.14 12.00 2.70
C ASP A 339 21.67 12.39 2.52
N VAL A 340 21.02 11.90 1.45
CA VAL A 340 19.58 12.09 1.23
C VAL A 340 18.76 11.47 2.34
N SER A 341 19.01 10.21 2.71
CA SER A 341 18.34 9.55 3.81
C SER A 341 18.46 10.36 5.10
N LYS A 342 19.67 10.81 5.41
CA LYS A 342 19.95 11.58 6.63
C LYS A 342 19.38 13.01 6.60
N SER A 343 19.58 13.75 5.50
CA SER A 343 19.31 15.20 5.45
C SER A 343 17.88 15.54 5.08
N ILE A 344 17.21 14.70 4.27
CA ILE A 344 15.85 14.92 3.78
C ILE A 344 14.85 14.05 4.51
N TYR A 345 15.22 12.79 4.77
CA TYR A 345 14.31 11.80 5.37
C TYR A 345 14.64 11.46 6.83
N PHE A 346 15.67 12.09 7.43
CA PHE A 346 16.03 11.94 8.83
C PHE A 346 16.21 10.48 9.29
N ASN A 347 16.78 9.66 8.38
CA ASN A 347 16.94 8.21 8.52
C ASN A 347 15.63 7.42 8.69
N THR A 348 14.51 7.96 8.26
CA THR A 348 13.22 7.24 8.22
C THR A 348 13.03 6.44 6.93
N MET A 349 13.96 6.56 5.98
CA MET A 349 13.93 5.86 4.69
C MET A 349 15.30 5.29 4.37
N GLU A 350 15.31 4.06 3.88
CA GLU A 350 16.53 3.39 3.46
C GLU A 350 17.05 3.92 2.11
N PRO A 351 18.38 4.04 1.94
CA PRO A 351 18.99 4.43 0.67
C PRO A 351 18.73 3.39 -0.43
N ALA A 352 18.03 3.75 -1.50
CA ALA A 352 17.71 2.87 -2.62
C ALA A 352 18.81 2.85 -3.70
N TYR A 353 19.32 1.66 -4.00
CA TYR A 353 20.32 1.42 -5.05
C TYR A 353 19.78 0.60 -6.22
N ALA A 354 18.47 0.34 -6.25
CA ALA A 354 17.77 -0.40 -7.29
C ALA A 354 16.35 0.12 -7.47
N TRP A 355 15.74 -0.27 -8.61
CA TRP A 355 14.36 0.07 -8.92
C TRP A 355 13.36 -0.74 -8.09
N VAL A 356 13.57 -2.07 -7.97
CA VAL A 356 12.76 -2.90 -7.08
C VAL A 356 13.20 -2.66 -5.64
N PRO A 357 12.31 -2.20 -4.73
CA PRO A 357 12.65 -1.92 -3.33
C PRO A 357 12.94 -3.21 -2.55
N ASP A 358 13.54 -3.03 -1.37
CA ASP A 358 13.72 -4.11 -0.40
C ASP A 358 12.36 -4.63 0.11
N GLY A 359 12.32 -5.87 0.58
CA GLY A 359 11.10 -6.51 1.10
C GLY A 359 10.17 -7.11 0.04
N VAL A 360 10.45 -6.91 -1.26
CA VAL A 360 9.64 -7.54 -2.33
C VAL A 360 9.93 -9.02 -2.43
N SER A 361 8.88 -9.85 -2.38
CA SER A 361 8.98 -11.30 -2.46
C SER A 361 9.35 -11.80 -3.85
N SER A 362 10.17 -12.82 -3.91
CA SER A 362 10.45 -13.61 -5.11
C SER A 362 9.87 -15.04 -4.99
N GLY A 363 8.70 -15.17 -4.39
CA GLY A 363 8.05 -16.44 -4.15
C GLY A 363 8.78 -17.27 -3.09
N GLU A 364 8.91 -18.57 -3.32
CA GLU A 364 9.62 -19.49 -2.42
C GLU A 364 11.12 -19.20 -2.30
N LEU A 365 11.69 -18.46 -3.28
CA LEU A 365 13.09 -18.04 -3.23
C LEU A 365 13.36 -16.96 -2.18
N GLY A 366 12.33 -16.39 -1.53
CA GLY A 366 12.46 -15.39 -0.46
C GLY A 366 12.45 -13.96 -1.00
N ILE A 367 13.30 -13.08 -0.48
CA ILE A 367 13.34 -11.67 -0.84
C ILE A 367 14.19 -11.43 -2.09
N TYR A 368 13.65 -10.71 -3.07
CA TYR A 368 14.30 -10.45 -4.36
C TYR A 368 15.66 -9.76 -4.23
N ARG A 369 15.78 -8.73 -3.36
CA ARG A 369 17.04 -8.01 -3.16
C ARG A 369 18.14 -8.80 -2.44
N GLU A 370 17.81 -9.90 -1.79
CA GLU A 370 18.79 -10.83 -1.22
C GLU A 370 19.42 -11.73 -2.30
N GLN A 371 18.76 -11.88 -3.45
CA GLN A 371 19.20 -12.73 -4.56
C GLN A 371 19.85 -11.92 -5.68
N VAL A 372 19.37 -10.71 -5.94
CA VAL A 372 19.82 -9.87 -7.06
C VAL A 372 20.51 -8.63 -6.52
N GLU A 373 21.81 -8.45 -6.85
CA GLU A 373 22.58 -7.30 -6.42
C GLU A 373 21.96 -5.99 -6.97
N ALA A 374 21.94 -4.97 -6.14
CA ALA A 374 21.47 -3.64 -6.53
C ALA A 374 22.44 -3.00 -7.55
N PRO A 375 22.03 -2.72 -8.79
CA PRO A 375 22.94 -2.36 -9.89
C PRO A 375 23.71 -1.06 -9.64
N LEU A 376 23.13 -0.09 -8.94
CA LEU A 376 23.81 1.16 -8.63
C LEU A 376 24.94 1.00 -7.62
N LYS A 377 24.88 0.01 -6.70
CA LYS A 377 25.99 -0.28 -5.77
C LYS A 377 27.29 -0.63 -6.52
N ALA A 378 27.15 -1.30 -7.68
CA ALA A 378 28.30 -1.64 -8.51
C ALA A 378 28.95 -0.44 -9.21
N MET A 379 28.25 0.67 -9.36
CA MET A 379 28.69 1.87 -10.10
C MET A 379 29.13 3.00 -9.16
N VAL A 380 28.48 3.16 -8.01
CA VAL A 380 28.80 4.23 -7.04
C VAL A 380 30.26 4.16 -6.60
N GLY A 381 30.95 5.29 -6.70
CA GLY A 381 32.38 5.42 -6.36
C GLY A 381 33.37 4.85 -7.37
N LYS A 382 32.89 4.23 -8.48
CA LYS A 382 33.77 3.73 -9.57
C LYS A 382 33.83 4.67 -10.76
N GLU A 383 32.74 5.38 -11.03
CA GLU A 383 32.65 6.34 -12.13
C GLU A 383 32.44 7.74 -11.54
N ASP A 384 33.21 8.72 -12.02
CA ASP A 384 33.05 10.12 -11.62
C ASP A 384 31.85 10.74 -12.37
N PRO A 385 30.81 11.22 -11.64
CA PRO A 385 29.61 11.76 -12.26
C PRO A 385 29.88 13.01 -13.10
N LYS A 386 30.85 13.85 -12.72
CA LYS A 386 31.20 15.05 -13.48
C LYS A 386 31.93 14.71 -14.78
N GLU A 387 32.82 13.72 -14.76
CA GLU A 387 33.47 13.23 -15.98
C GLU A 387 32.47 12.61 -16.96
N LEU A 388 31.48 11.85 -16.44
CA LEU A 388 30.39 11.31 -17.25
C LEU A 388 29.57 12.43 -17.90
N LEU A 389 29.25 13.48 -17.15
CA LEU A 389 28.51 14.63 -17.67
C LEU A 389 29.26 15.31 -18.78
N ILE A 390 30.56 15.64 -18.59
CA ILE A 390 31.40 16.27 -19.56
C ILE A 390 31.48 15.42 -20.83
N LYS A 391 31.70 14.12 -20.68
CA LYS A 391 31.70 13.17 -21.81
C LYS A 391 30.38 13.20 -22.58
N GLY A 392 29.25 13.18 -21.92
CA GLY A 392 27.93 13.25 -22.55
C GLY A 392 27.71 14.59 -23.28
N MET A 393 28.18 15.70 -22.69
CA MET A 393 28.14 17.03 -23.32
C MET A 393 28.99 17.09 -24.60
N GLU A 394 30.18 16.54 -24.55
CA GLU A 394 31.07 16.48 -25.73
C GLU A 394 30.44 15.62 -26.85
N GLU A 395 29.83 14.48 -26.51
CA GLU A 395 29.10 13.62 -27.46
C GLU A 395 27.93 14.37 -28.14
N LEU A 396 27.33 15.33 -27.44
CA LEU A 396 26.25 16.19 -27.97
C LEU A 396 26.76 17.49 -28.62
N GLY A 397 28.07 17.74 -28.61
CA GLY A 397 28.66 18.97 -29.15
C GLY A 397 28.42 20.23 -28.30
N LEU A 398 28.09 20.07 -27.02
CA LEU A 398 27.80 21.15 -26.07
C LEU A 398 29.06 21.72 -25.37
N GLY A 399 30.24 21.22 -25.73
CA GLY A 399 31.50 21.59 -25.05
C GLY A 399 31.71 20.84 -23.75
N SER A 400 32.63 21.35 -22.88
CA SER A 400 33.05 20.66 -21.64
C SER A 400 32.83 21.48 -20.37
N ASP A 401 32.10 22.58 -20.43
CA ASP A 401 31.79 23.42 -19.27
C ASP A 401 30.36 23.19 -18.76
N PRO A 402 30.13 22.40 -17.67
CA PRO A 402 28.82 22.13 -17.15
C PRO A 402 28.04 23.36 -16.70
N SER A 403 28.73 24.47 -16.38
CA SER A 403 28.08 25.70 -15.95
C SER A 403 27.22 26.38 -17.02
N THR A 404 27.39 25.97 -18.27
CA THR A 404 26.58 26.43 -19.41
C THR A 404 25.25 25.71 -19.52
N LEU A 405 25.07 24.58 -18.82
CA LEU A 405 23.83 23.83 -18.85
C LEU A 405 22.81 24.39 -17.84
N GLU A 406 21.58 24.49 -18.31
CA GLU A 406 20.41 24.72 -17.50
C GLU A 406 19.45 23.52 -17.62
N VAL A 407 19.06 22.93 -16.49
CA VAL A 407 18.22 21.73 -16.44
C VAL A 407 16.98 22.03 -15.60
N THR A 408 15.81 21.77 -16.15
CA THR A 408 14.55 21.92 -15.44
C THR A 408 14.23 20.66 -14.63
N PHE A 409 13.98 20.84 -13.34
CA PHE A 409 13.52 19.80 -12.43
C PHE A 409 12.06 20.03 -12.06
N SER A 410 11.16 19.23 -12.64
CA SER A 410 9.72 19.32 -12.44
C SER A 410 9.28 18.54 -11.20
N LEU A 411 8.49 19.18 -10.35
CA LEU A 411 8.06 18.70 -9.03
C LEU A 411 6.54 18.83 -8.92
N GLY A 412 5.88 17.75 -8.49
CA GLY A 412 4.42 17.59 -8.50
C GLY A 412 3.73 18.02 -7.21
N ASP A 413 4.18 19.08 -6.56
CA ASP A 413 3.53 19.69 -5.41
C ASP A 413 4.10 21.12 -5.24
N THR A 414 3.46 21.93 -4.39
CA THR A 414 3.86 23.31 -4.07
C THR A 414 4.07 23.54 -2.58
N ASN A 415 3.96 22.47 -1.76
CA ASN A 415 4.14 22.55 -0.31
C ASN A 415 5.60 22.82 0.09
N GLN A 416 5.83 23.13 1.37
CA GLN A 416 7.17 23.49 1.85
C GLN A 416 8.16 22.32 1.80
N TRP A 417 7.69 21.10 2.02
CA TRP A 417 8.55 19.93 1.98
C TRP A 417 9.15 19.71 0.58
N ILE A 418 8.31 19.79 -0.47
CA ILE A 418 8.78 19.59 -1.85
C ILE A 418 9.70 20.73 -2.31
N LYS A 419 9.51 21.96 -1.77
CA LYS A 419 10.42 23.09 -2.00
C LYS A 419 11.79 22.81 -1.41
N ASN A 420 11.85 22.39 -0.14
CA ASN A 420 13.09 22.02 0.52
C ASN A 420 13.79 20.86 -0.21
N TYR A 421 13.02 19.87 -0.67
CA TYR A 421 13.50 18.76 -1.49
C TYR A 421 14.14 19.26 -2.79
N GLY A 422 13.45 20.08 -3.55
CA GLY A 422 13.96 20.65 -4.79
C GLY A 422 15.23 21.49 -4.59
N GLU A 423 15.26 22.37 -3.59
CA GLU A 423 16.41 23.20 -3.25
C GLU A 423 17.63 22.37 -2.84
N TYR A 424 17.44 21.29 -2.08
CA TYR A 424 18.51 20.36 -1.73
C TYR A 424 19.16 19.75 -2.99
N TYR A 425 18.36 19.23 -3.93
CA TYR A 425 18.90 18.63 -5.16
C TYR A 425 19.49 19.67 -6.11
N GLN A 426 18.89 20.86 -6.21
CA GLN A 426 19.45 21.98 -6.96
C GLN A 426 20.88 22.30 -6.48
N GLN A 427 21.07 22.38 -5.16
CA GLN A 427 22.38 22.61 -4.57
C GLN A 427 23.34 21.44 -4.84
N LYS A 428 22.91 20.20 -4.63
CA LYS A 428 23.75 19.01 -4.83
C LYS A 428 24.21 18.87 -6.28
N PHE A 429 23.33 19.06 -7.25
CA PHE A 429 23.73 19.02 -8.66
C PHE A 429 24.67 20.17 -9.03
N LYS A 430 24.50 21.33 -8.41
CA LYS A 430 25.47 22.43 -8.58
C LYS A 430 26.83 22.09 -7.99
N GLU A 431 26.88 21.51 -6.80
CA GLU A 431 28.13 21.13 -6.11
C GLU A 431 28.88 20.01 -6.85
N VAL A 432 28.17 18.94 -7.23
CA VAL A 432 28.80 17.73 -7.78
C VAL A 432 29.04 17.86 -9.27
N LEU A 433 28.04 18.31 -10.02
CA LEU A 433 28.08 18.35 -11.48
C LEU A 433 28.50 19.72 -12.02
N GLY A 434 28.22 20.80 -11.31
CA GLY A 434 28.46 22.18 -11.76
C GLY A 434 27.35 22.76 -12.61
N VAL A 435 26.22 22.06 -12.79
CA VAL A 435 25.07 22.48 -13.60
C VAL A 435 24.17 23.47 -12.89
N ASN A 436 23.40 24.26 -13.64
CA ASN A 436 22.32 25.08 -13.12
C ASN A 436 21.00 24.30 -13.21
N VAL A 437 20.29 24.14 -12.09
CA VAL A 437 18.98 23.50 -12.07
C VAL A 437 17.91 24.55 -11.80
N VAL A 438 16.86 24.56 -12.61
CA VAL A 438 15.67 25.38 -12.46
C VAL A 438 14.57 24.52 -11.86
N LEU A 439 14.04 24.94 -10.71
CA LEU A 439 12.94 24.23 -10.04
C LEU A 439 11.60 24.67 -10.62
N ASP A 440 10.79 23.71 -11.01
CA ASP A 440 9.50 23.91 -11.66
C ASP A 440 8.42 23.20 -10.82
N PHE A 441 7.77 23.97 -9.93
CA PHE A 441 6.75 23.48 -9.03
C PHE A 441 5.36 23.56 -9.68
N ASN A 442 4.63 22.47 -9.65
CA ASN A 442 3.31 22.35 -10.26
C ASN A 442 2.32 21.68 -9.30
N GLU A 443 1.05 22.10 -9.35
CA GLU A 443 -0.01 21.33 -8.74
C GLU A 443 -0.10 19.93 -9.38
N TRP A 444 -0.46 18.89 -8.60
CA TRP A 444 -0.35 17.50 -9.01
C TRP A 444 -1.00 17.20 -10.38
N GLY A 445 -2.23 17.64 -10.62
CA GLY A 445 -2.92 17.41 -11.90
C GLY A 445 -2.23 18.09 -13.10
N SER A 446 -1.67 19.29 -12.91
CA SER A 446 -0.88 20.01 -13.91
C SER A 446 0.44 19.30 -14.17
N PHE A 447 1.12 18.84 -13.12
CA PHE A 447 2.34 18.04 -13.21
C PHE A 447 2.12 16.78 -14.03
N GLN A 448 1.08 15.99 -13.71
CA GLN A 448 0.73 14.76 -14.44
C GLN A 448 0.49 15.04 -15.95
N SER A 449 -0.28 16.08 -16.25
CA SER A 449 -0.55 16.46 -17.65
C SER A 449 0.72 16.81 -18.39
N LYS A 450 1.62 17.58 -17.76
CA LYS A 450 2.90 18.03 -18.32
C LYS A 450 3.86 16.87 -18.59
N ILE A 451 4.04 15.96 -17.63
CA ILE A 451 4.94 14.82 -17.80
C ILE A 451 4.40 13.83 -18.85
N ASN A 452 3.09 13.58 -18.88
CA ASN A 452 2.46 12.72 -19.89
C ASN A 452 2.57 13.29 -21.31
N ALA A 453 2.56 14.62 -21.46
CA ALA A 453 2.81 15.31 -22.71
C ALA A 453 4.30 15.31 -23.13
N GLY A 454 5.22 14.90 -22.25
CA GLY A 454 6.67 14.96 -22.49
C GLY A 454 7.26 16.35 -22.37
N GLU A 455 6.58 17.29 -21.72
CA GLU A 455 6.97 18.69 -21.54
C GLU A 455 7.83 18.87 -20.28
N TYR A 456 8.83 18.03 -20.08
CA TYR A 456 9.73 18.05 -18.93
C TYR A 456 11.11 17.51 -19.32
N GLN A 457 12.13 17.77 -18.51
CA GLN A 457 13.48 17.20 -18.66
C GLN A 457 13.74 16.14 -17.58
N MET A 458 13.63 16.51 -16.31
CA MET A 458 13.77 15.63 -15.16
C MET A 458 12.60 15.83 -14.21
N GLY A 459 12.12 14.76 -13.60
CA GLY A 459 11.01 14.80 -12.63
C GLY A 459 11.28 13.95 -11.40
N TYR A 460 10.43 14.10 -10.38
CA TYR A 460 10.41 13.29 -9.15
C TYR A 460 9.03 12.70 -8.92
N MET A 461 9.00 11.42 -8.60
CA MET A 461 7.79 10.72 -8.18
C MET A 461 8.08 9.67 -7.12
N VAL A 462 7.01 9.09 -6.60
CA VAL A 462 7.01 7.93 -5.70
C VAL A 462 6.18 6.84 -6.36
N TRP A 463 6.66 5.61 -6.29
CA TRP A 463 5.89 4.45 -6.70
C TRP A 463 5.83 3.44 -5.57
N SER A 464 4.64 2.99 -5.23
CA SER A 464 4.42 1.85 -4.32
C SER A 464 4.09 0.62 -5.16
N ILE A 465 4.59 -0.54 -4.76
CA ILE A 465 4.34 -1.79 -5.47
C ILE A 465 2.85 -2.12 -5.48
N ASP A 466 2.31 -2.49 -6.63
CA ASP A 466 0.88 -2.80 -6.78
C ASP A 466 0.53 -4.19 -6.23
N TYR A 467 1.46 -5.12 -6.32
CA TYR A 467 1.37 -6.47 -5.77
C TYR A 467 2.77 -7.01 -5.47
N ASN A 468 2.88 -7.93 -4.51
CA ASN A 468 4.17 -8.38 -3.96
C ASN A 468 4.90 -9.35 -4.90
N ASP A 469 5.40 -8.81 -6.03
CA ASP A 469 6.25 -9.49 -6.99
C ASP A 469 7.15 -8.47 -7.71
N PRO A 470 8.43 -8.76 -8.01
CA PRO A 470 9.32 -7.84 -8.74
C PRO A 470 8.79 -7.42 -10.10
N TYR A 471 7.98 -8.26 -10.76
CA TYR A 471 7.37 -7.93 -12.05
C TYR A 471 6.51 -6.67 -11.97
N ALA A 472 5.83 -6.41 -10.83
CA ALA A 472 5.05 -5.19 -10.62
C ALA A 472 5.87 -3.90 -10.83
N MET A 473 7.14 -3.92 -10.40
CA MET A 473 8.05 -2.78 -10.57
C MET A 473 8.75 -2.80 -11.94
N LEU A 474 9.23 -3.96 -12.35
CA LEU A 474 10.03 -4.07 -13.58
C LEU A 474 9.18 -3.82 -14.84
N SER A 475 7.91 -4.25 -14.86
CA SER A 475 7.01 -4.03 -15.99
C SER A 475 6.73 -2.54 -16.27
N LEU A 476 6.90 -1.66 -15.30
CA LEU A 476 6.72 -0.21 -15.46
C LEU A 476 7.75 0.43 -16.41
N MET A 477 8.88 -0.25 -16.63
CA MET A 477 9.95 0.21 -17.51
C MET A 477 9.87 -0.39 -18.94
N ARG A 478 8.83 -1.15 -19.26
CA ARG A 478 8.61 -1.66 -20.62
C ARG A 478 8.38 -0.51 -21.61
N SER A 479 8.75 -0.72 -22.84
CA SER A 479 8.60 0.29 -23.91
C SER A 479 7.14 0.67 -24.19
N ASP A 480 6.19 -0.22 -23.89
CA ASP A 480 4.74 -0.04 -24.05
C ASP A 480 4.06 0.48 -22.77
N SER A 481 4.79 0.61 -21.66
CA SER A 481 4.24 1.14 -20.42
C SER A 481 4.03 2.66 -20.49
N THR A 482 2.88 3.12 -20.02
CA THR A 482 2.55 4.54 -19.87
C THR A 482 2.60 5.02 -18.43
N ALA A 483 2.90 4.12 -17.48
CA ALA A 483 2.88 4.40 -16.05
C ALA A 483 3.95 5.45 -15.64
N ILE A 484 5.15 5.33 -16.22
CA ILE A 484 6.24 6.28 -16.00
C ILE A 484 6.70 6.81 -17.38
N PRO A 485 6.30 8.03 -17.75
CA PRO A 485 6.50 8.53 -19.11
C PRO A 485 7.93 8.97 -19.39
N THR A 486 8.91 8.06 -19.20
CA THR A 486 10.32 8.28 -19.50
C THR A 486 10.62 8.26 -21.01
N PHE A 487 9.71 7.66 -21.78
CA PHE A 487 9.87 7.37 -23.23
C PHE A 487 11.09 6.50 -23.55
N TRP A 488 11.65 5.83 -22.54
CA TRP A 488 12.72 4.86 -22.73
C TRP A 488 12.16 3.60 -23.39
N ALA A 489 12.93 3.04 -24.31
CA ALA A 489 12.56 1.81 -25.00
C ALA A 489 13.79 0.92 -25.19
N ASN A 490 13.61 -0.39 -24.96
CA ASN A 490 14.65 -1.39 -25.16
C ASN A 490 14.01 -2.74 -25.49
N GLU A 491 14.17 -3.19 -26.73
CA GLU A 491 13.60 -4.45 -27.21
C GLU A 491 14.12 -5.69 -26.47
N GLU A 492 15.36 -5.68 -25.99
CA GLU A 492 15.93 -6.80 -25.22
C GLU A 492 15.31 -6.86 -23.84
N TYR A 493 15.13 -5.71 -23.19
CA TYR A 493 14.40 -5.60 -21.94
C TYR A 493 12.97 -6.12 -22.07
N ASP A 494 12.24 -5.67 -23.08
CA ASP A 494 10.86 -6.08 -23.33
C ASP A 494 10.76 -7.60 -23.53
N LYS A 495 11.67 -8.21 -24.28
CA LYS A 495 11.73 -9.67 -24.44
C LYS A 495 11.99 -10.43 -23.15
N LEU A 496 12.88 -9.92 -22.29
CA LEU A 496 13.13 -10.52 -20.98
C LEU A 496 11.91 -10.40 -20.08
N MET A 497 11.21 -9.27 -20.15
CA MET A 497 9.96 -9.07 -19.41
C MET A 497 8.85 -9.99 -19.92
N ASP A 498 8.73 -10.19 -21.23
CA ASP A 498 7.79 -11.16 -21.81
C ASP A 498 8.08 -12.59 -21.32
N GLN A 499 9.35 -12.98 -21.27
CA GLN A 499 9.75 -14.29 -20.74
C GLN A 499 9.43 -14.41 -19.23
N ALA A 500 9.79 -13.38 -18.44
CA ALA A 500 9.52 -13.39 -16.99
C ALA A 500 8.02 -13.37 -16.65
N ALA A 501 7.19 -12.83 -17.54
CA ALA A 501 5.74 -12.76 -17.36
C ALA A 501 5.07 -14.15 -17.34
N VAL A 502 5.63 -15.11 -18.08
CA VAL A 502 5.02 -16.44 -18.29
C VAL A 502 5.83 -17.58 -17.68
N GLU A 503 7.04 -17.33 -17.19
CA GLU A 503 7.91 -18.33 -16.61
C GLU A 503 7.41 -18.76 -15.22
N MET A 504 6.93 -19.99 -15.11
CA MET A 504 6.39 -20.56 -13.87
C MET A 504 7.48 -21.10 -12.95
N ASP A 505 8.67 -21.44 -13.47
CA ASP A 505 9.81 -21.82 -12.65
C ASP A 505 10.46 -20.57 -12.02
N GLU A 506 10.47 -20.49 -10.71
CA GLU A 506 10.98 -19.33 -9.99
C GLU A 506 12.46 -19.07 -10.26
N ILE A 507 13.29 -20.11 -10.46
CA ILE A 507 14.70 -19.96 -10.79
C ILE A 507 14.85 -19.38 -12.19
N GLY A 508 14.06 -19.87 -13.16
CA GLY A 508 13.99 -19.34 -14.52
C GLY A 508 13.57 -17.87 -14.52
N ARG A 509 12.55 -17.52 -13.76
CA ARG A 509 12.06 -16.15 -13.58
C ARG A 509 13.11 -15.22 -12.96
N ALA A 510 13.80 -15.67 -11.91
CA ALA A 510 14.89 -14.92 -11.29
C ALA A 510 15.99 -14.64 -12.31
N SER A 511 16.39 -15.65 -13.10
CA SER A 511 17.42 -15.49 -14.16
C SER A 511 17.03 -14.49 -15.24
N CYS A 512 15.76 -14.42 -15.66
CA CYS A 512 15.29 -13.38 -16.58
C CYS A 512 15.39 -11.99 -15.94
N ARG A 513 15.04 -11.86 -14.66
CA ARG A 513 15.04 -10.59 -13.90
C ARG A 513 16.45 -10.09 -13.57
N GLU A 514 17.43 -10.97 -13.40
CA GLU A 514 18.84 -10.58 -13.19
C GLU A 514 19.47 -9.90 -14.40
N ARG A 515 18.97 -10.17 -15.62
CA ARG A 515 19.45 -9.60 -16.88
C ARG A 515 18.81 -8.24 -17.20
N VAL A 516 17.72 -7.93 -16.50
CA VAL A 516 16.99 -6.66 -16.56
C VAL A 516 17.64 -5.63 -15.65
#